data_7b57150df6d506b30091e179f0776ccd
#
_entry.id   7b57150df6d506b30091e179f0776ccd
#
_cell.length_a   1.000
_cell.length_b   1.000
_cell.length_c   1.000
_cell.angle_alpha   90.00
_cell.angle_beta   90.00
_cell.angle_gamma   90.00
#
_symmetry.space_group_name_H-M   'P 1'
#
loop_
_entity.id
_entity.type
_entity.pdbx_description
1 polymer ?
#
loop_
_entity_poly.entity_id
_entity_poly.type
_entity_poly.pdbx_seq_one_letter_code
_entity_poly.pdbx_strand_id
1 'polypeptide(L)'
;MDHVYQVNHFVLPGETISAGVLQHFCGGKGLNQTIALARAGASVYHAGAIGQDGLILKEQLEKDGADITNLRIRDGIDTGHAIIQVDENGQNCIILYGGANQSMTKNQVDETLKQFEKGDIILLQNEINELPYIMEQAGKKELRIFLNPSPCDEKIKSLPLELVDTFLLNEVEGEQITGEKENIMKALKEKFPESHIILTLGSKGARYSYQDEEIFYPAEKVKTVDTTAAGDTFTGYYIAAVSNGEKVKKALKLATKAAAIAVTRQGAVPSIPYLSELQLEEKNEESNS
;
A
#
# COMPACT_ATOMS: atom_id res chain seq x y z
N MET A 1 7.89 10.58 -0.55
CA MET A 1 9.38 10.48 -0.41
C MET A 1 9.75 10.16 1.03
N ASP A 2 10.83 9.40 1.27
CA ASP A 2 11.28 9.07 2.61
C ASP A 2 12.69 9.65 2.82
N HIS A 3 12.84 10.48 3.86
CA HIS A 3 14.10 11.08 4.29
C HIS A 3 14.54 10.37 5.57
N VAL A 4 15.48 9.43 5.46
CA VAL A 4 15.91 8.57 6.55
C VAL A 4 17.19 9.09 7.17
N TYR A 5 17.13 9.49 8.43
CA TYR A 5 18.22 9.97 9.24
C TYR A 5 18.69 8.89 10.21
N GLN A 6 19.94 8.44 10.08
CA GLN A 6 20.56 7.57 11.08
C GLN A 6 21.05 8.42 12.24
N VAL A 7 20.52 8.15 13.42
CA VAL A 7 20.78 8.89 14.66
C VAL A 7 21.20 7.94 15.79
N ASN A 8 21.91 8.45 16.78
CA ASN A 8 22.28 7.64 17.95
C ASN A 8 21.05 7.38 18.85
N HIS A 9 20.15 8.36 18.94
CA HIS A 9 18.88 8.30 19.65
C HIS A 9 17.89 9.28 19.01
N PHE A 10 16.61 9.15 19.30
CA PHE A 10 15.60 10.11 18.82
C PHE A 10 15.79 11.47 19.52
N VAL A 11 15.74 12.55 18.72
CA VAL A 11 15.89 13.91 19.24
C VAL A 11 14.82 14.21 20.30
N LEU A 12 15.25 14.77 21.43
CA LEU A 12 14.39 15.16 22.54
C LEU A 12 14.01 16.67 22.45
N PRO A 13 12.92 17.10 23.11
CA PRO A 13 12.57 18.52 23.16
C PRO A 13 13.71 19.40 23.68
N GLY A 14 14.09 20.42 22.89
CA GLY A 14 15.18 21.34 23.22
C GLY A 14 16.59 20.84 22.89
N GLU A 15 16.70 19.63 22.37
CA GLU A 15 17.98 19.03 21.97
C GLU A 15 18.30 19.31 20.49
N THR A 16 19.58 19.36 20.17
CA THR A 16 20.11 19.39 18.79
C THR A 16 21.11 18.26 18.66
N ILE A 17 20.87 17.33 17.75
CA ILE A 17 21.76 16.21 17.45
C ILE A 17 22.22 16.26 15.99
N SER A 18 23.33 15.59 15.70
CA SER A 18 23.79 15.37 14.32
C SER A 18 23.43 13.99 13.86
N ALA A 19 22.85 13.87 12.67
CA ALA A 19 22.67 12.58 12.02
C ALA A 19 23.99 12.11 11.40
N GLY A 20 24.28 10.82 11.50
CA GLY A 20 25.46 10.22 10.90
C GLY A 20 25.32 10.05 9.38
N VAL A 21 24.11 9.71 8.91
CA VAL A 21 23.80 9.48 7.50
C VAL A 21 22.41 10.03 7.20
N LEU A 22 22.24 10.60 6.01
CA LEU A 22 20.95 10.92 5.41
C LEU A 22 20.79 10.16 4.11
N GLN A 23 19.68 9.44 3.98
CA GLN A 23 19.30 8.73 2.76
C GLN A 23 17.94 9.20 2.29
N HIS A 24 17.76 9.24 0.96
CA HIS A 24 16.49 9.57 0.32
C HIS A 24 16.01 8.34 -0.45
N PHE A 25 14.77 7.96 -0.22
CA PHE A 25 14.15 6.84 -0.93
C PHE A 25 12.85 7.29 -1.60
N CYS A 26 12.57 6.69 -2.76
CA CYS A 26 11.22 6.68 -3.29
C CYS A 26 10.35 5.83 -2.35
N GLY A 27 9.29 6.42 -1.82
CA GLY A 27 8.40 5.77 -0.88
C GLY A 27 7.04 6.46 -0.82
N GLY A 28 6.19 5.96 0.05
CA GLY A 28 4.77 6.29 0.16
C GLY A 28 3.91 5.15 -0.37
N LYS A 29 2.81 4.86 0.34
CA LYS A 29 1.97 3.66 0.06
C LYS A 29 1.43 3.65 -1.37
N GLY A 30 0.91 4.77 -1.85
CA GLY A 30 0.38 4.87 -3.21
C GLY A 30 1.44 4.54 -4.26
N LEU A 31 2.67 5.06 -4.10
CA LEU A 31 3.80 4.75 -4.99
C LEU A 31 4.18 3.26 -4.91
N ASN A 32 4.41 2.75 -3.71
CA ASN A 32 4.85 1.37 -3.49
C ASN A 32 3.84 0.37 -4.06
N GLN A 33 2.55 0.57 -3.78
CA GLN A 33 1.47 -0.28 -4.26
C GLN A 33 1.31 -0.22 -5.77
N THR A 34 1.48 0.97 -6.39
CA THR A 34 1.50 1.12 -7.85
C THR A 34 2.64 0.35 -8.48
N ILE A 35 3.86 0.47 -7.91
CA ILE A 35 5.03 -0.26 -8.41
C ILE A 35 4.85 -1.77 -8.23
N ALA A 36 4.30 -2.21 -7.10
CA ALA A 36 4.01 -3.62 -6.87
C ALA A 36 3.00 -4.18 -7.90
N LEU A 37 1.93 -3.43 -8.20
CA LEU A 37 0.97 -3.77 -9.26
C LEU A 37 1.64 -3.89 -10.63
N ALA A 38 2.44 -2.90 -11.00
CA ALA A 38 3.12 -2.88 -12.30
C ALA A 38 4.12 -4.04 -12.44
N ARG A 39 4.95 -4.28 -11.41
CA ARG A 39 5.90 -5.40 -11.38
C ARG A 39 5.24 -6.78 -11.34
N ALA A 40 4.00 -6.84 -10.81
CA ALA A 40 3.16 -8.03 -10.87
C ALA A 40 2.46 -8.23 -12.24
N GLY A 41 2.65 -7.31 -13.19
CA GLY A 41 2.14 -7.41 -14.56
C GLY A 41 0.71 -6.86 -14.75
N ALA A 42 0.20 -6.08 -13.81
CA ALA A 42 -1.08 -5.40 -13.99
C ALA A 42 -0.93 -4.12 -14.83
N SER A 43 -1.98 -3.76 -15.58
CA SER A 43 -2.12 -2.43 -16.17
C SER A 43 -2.56 -1.48 -15.07
N VAL A 44 -1.72 -0.50 -14.71
CA VAL A 44 -1.93 0.40 -13.57
C VAL A 44 -1.79 1.86 -13.98
N TYR A 45 -2.75 2.67 -13.54
CA TYR A 45 -2.78 4.12 -13.70
C TYR A 45 -2.55 4.78 -12.34
N HIS A 46 -1.53 5.62 -12.22
CA HIS A 46 -1.25 6.34 -10.99
C HIS A 46 -1.86 7.73 -11.02
N ALA A 47 -2.79 7.99 -10.10
CA ALA A 47 -3.39 9.30 -9.90
C ALA A 47 -2.93 9.89 -8.57
N GLY A 48 -2.49 11.15 -8.58
CA GLY A 48 -1.97 11.80 -7.39
C GLY A 48 -1.42 13.19 -7.67
N ALA A 49 -0.63 13.71 -6.74
CA ALA A 49 0.08 14.97 -6.91
C ALA A 49 1.46 14.93 -6.24
N ILE A 50 2.42 15.58 -6.89
CA ILE A 50 3.78 15.79 -6.39
C ILE A 50 4.15 17.27 -6.54
N GLY A 51 5.15 17.73 -5.81
CA GLY A 51 5.83 18.99 -6.06
C GLY A 51 6.92 18.83 -7.12
N GLN A 52 7.62 19.93 -7.44
CA GLN A 52 8.78 19.92 -8.35
C GLN A 52 9.94 19.10 -7.79
N ASP A 53 10.04 18.98 -6.48
CA ASP A 53 11.02 18.16 -5.73
C ASP A 53 10.76 16.66 -5.84
N GLY A 54 9.56 16.25 -6.27
CA GLY A 54 9.12 14.86 -6.40
C GLY A 54 9.30 14.24 -7.80
N LEU A 55 9.99 14.88 -8.74
CA LEU A 55 10.15 14.36 -10.12
C LEU A 55 10.79 12.98 -10.16
N ILE A 56 11.64 12.65 -9.20
CA ILE A 56 12.23 11.31 -9.06
C ILE A 56 11.17 10.22 -8.87
N LEU A 57 10.05 10.52 -8.18
CA LEU A 57 8.93 9.59 -7.99
C LEU A 57 8.21 9.33 -9.31
N LYS A 58 8.02 10.40 -10.11
CA LYS A 58 7.47 10.30 -11.47
C LYS A 58 8.31 9.40 -12.34
N GLU A 59 9.63 9.64 -12.39
CA GLU A 59 10.58 8.83 -13.16
C GLU A 59 10.56 7.36 -12.72
N GLN A 60 10.43 7.10 -11.42
CA GLN A 60 10.35 5.75 -10.89
C GLN A 60 9.07 5.03 -11.34
N LEU A 61 7.92 5.71 -11.32
CA LEU A 61 6.64 5.16 -11.80
C LEU A 61 6.69 4.83 -13.30
N GLU A 62 7.23 5.74 -14.12
CA GLU A 62 7.39 5.53 -15.56
C GLU A 62 8.32 4.35 -15.86
N LYS A 63 9.43 4.25 -15.11
CA LYS A 63 10.40 3.16 -15.24
C LYS A 63 9.78 1.79 -14.95
N ASP A 64 8.89 1.71 -13.97
CA ASP A 64 8.19 0.47 -13.61
C ASP A 64 6.94 0.23 -14.49
N GLY A 65 6.63 1.11 -15.46
CA GLY A 65 5.59 0.91 -16.46
C GLY A 65 4.18 1.35 -16.04
N ALA A 66 4.05 2.17 -15.00
CA ALA A 66 2.76 2.75 -14.63
C ALA A 66 2.38 3.90 -15.56
N ASP A 67 1.10 3.98 -15.92
CA ASP A 67 0.54 5.15 -16.59
C ASP A 67 0.39 6.31 -15.58
N ILE A 68 1.04 7.43 -15.86
CA ILE A 68 1.09 8.60 -14.99
C ILE A 68 0.33 9.81 -15.54
N THR A 69 -0.53 9.64 -16.54
CA THR A 69 -1.30 10.74 -17.14
C THR A 69 -2.15 11.51 -16.13
N ASN A 70 -2.51 10.88 -15.01
CA ASN A 70 -3.28 11.46 -13.92
C ASN A 70 -2.44 11.97 -12.74
N LEU A 71 -1.10 11.91 -12.83
CA LEU A 71 -0.20 12.53 -11.85
C LEU A 71 -0.07 14.02 -12.14
N ARG A 72 -0.30 14.87 -11.13
CA ARG A 72 -0.19 16.33 -11.24
C ARG A 72 1.07 16.83 -10.54
N ILE A 73 1.79 17.74 -11.20
CA ILE A 73 2.91 18.47 -10.59
C ILE A 73 2.35 19.80 -10.08
N ARG A 74 2.56 20.09 -8.80
CA ARG A 74 2.11 21.31 -8.12
C ARG A 74 3.26 22.31 -7.98
N ASP A 75 3.04 23.55 -8.45
CA ASP A 75 3.99 24.61 -8.21
C ASP A 75 3.79 25.18 -6.81
N GLY A 76 4.90 25.44 -6.12
CA GLY A 76 4.91 26.05 -4.78
C GLY A 76 4.40 25.17 -3.63
N ILE A 77 4.22 23.88 -3.90
CA ILE A 77 3.87 22.89 -2.86
C ILE A 77 4.89 21.76 -2.93
N ASP A 78 5.51 21.45 -1.80
CA ASP A 78 6.46 20.34 -1.72
C ASP A 78 5.75 18.99 -1.78
N THR A 79 6.44 17.98 -2.29
CA THR A 79 5.97 16.60 -2.32
C THR A 79 5.69 16.09 -0.91
N GLY A 80 4.65 15.27 -0.75
CA GLY A 80 4.40 14.54 0.48
C GLY A 80 5.61 13.67 0.85
N HIS A 81 6.08 13.76 2.10
CA HIS A 81 7.29 13.04 2.54
C HIS A 81 7.22 12.60 4.00
N ALA A 82 8.06 11.62 4.33
CA ALA A 82 8.32 11.19 5.68
C ALA A 82 9.72 11.62 6.12
N ILE A 83 9.83 12.17 7.32
CA ILE A 83 11.10 12.33 8.03
C ILE A 83 11.18 11.15 9.01
N ILE A 84 12.16 10.29 8.80
CA ILE A 84 12.31 9.04 9.53
C ILE A 84 13.65 9.09 10.28
N GLN A 85 13.60 9.07 11.61
CA GLN A 85 14.79 8.84 12.44
C GLN A 85 14.90 7.34 12.69
N VAL A 86 16.10 6.78 12.52
CA VAL A 86 16.39 5.37 12.84
C VAL A 86 17.57 5.37 13.83
N ASP A 87 17.34 4.79 15.01
CA ASP A 87 18.36 4.71 16.06
C ASP A 87 19.31 3.51 15.85
N GLU A 88 20.31 3.39 16.74
CA GLU A 88 21.30 2.31 16.72
C GLU A 88 20.70 0.90 16.94
N ASN A 89 19.49 0.83 17.52
CA ASN A 89 18.75 -0.40 17.75
C ASN A 89 17.83 -0.76 16.57
N GLY A 90 17.79 0.07 15.51
CA GLY A 90 16.92 -0.10 14.36
C GLY A 90 15.46 0.30 14.64
N GLN A 91 15.18 0.98 15.76
CA GLN A 91 13.87 1.56 16.01
C GLN A 91 13.67 2.82 15.17
N ASN A 92 12.42 3.15 14.84
CA ASN A 92 12.13 4.34 14.07
C ASN A 92 11.13 5.28 14.75
N CYS A 93 11.23 6.55 14.39
CA CYS A 93 10.28 7.60 14.75
C CYS A 93 9.99 8.39 13.46
N ILE A 94 8.71 8.54 13.10
CA ILE A 94 8.30 9.03 11.79
C ILE A 94 7.42 10.26 11.94
N ILE A 95 7.75 11.31 11.19
CA ILE A 95 6.92 12.49 11.00
C ILE A 95 6.49 12.53 9.55
N LEU A 96 5.18 12.60 9.31
CA LEU A 96 4.61 12.70 7.97
C LEU A 96 4.26 14.15 7.63
N TYR A 97 4.64 14.58 6.44
CA TYR A 97 4.17 15.80 5.83
C TYR A 97 3.36 15.48 4.58
N GLY A 98 2.09 15.87 4.56
CA GLY A 98 1.19 15.52 3.46
C GLY A 98 1.50 16.25 2.15
N GLY A 99 1.96 17.50 2.20
CA GLY A 99 2.38 18.27 1.02
C GLY A 99 1.37 18.20 -0.12
N ALA A 100 1.87 17.93 -1.32
CA ALA A 100 1.07 17.83 -2.53
C ALA A 100 -0.04 16.74 -2.45
N ASN A 101 0.12 15.71 -1.60
CA ASN A 101 -0.93 14.70 -1.37
C ASN A 101 -2.22 15.32 -0.84
N GLN A 102 -2.14 16.48 -0.17
CA GLN A 102 -3.29 17.21 0.37
C GLN A 102 -3.79 18.30 -0.57
N SER A 103 -3.39 18.27 -1.85
CA SER A 103 -3.76 19.26 -2.88
C SER A 103 -4.68 18.71 -3.97
N MET A 104 -5.26 17.54 -3.76
CA MET A 104 -6.25 16.96 -4.69
C MET A 104 -7.47 17.86 -4.77
N THR A 105 -8.00 18.03 -5.97
CA THR A 105 -9.24 18.79 -6.20
C THR A 105 -10.32 17.89 -6.77
N LYS A 106 -11.58 18.20 -6.50
CA LYS A 106 -12.73 17.47 -7.07
C LYS A 106 -12.68 17.43 -8.60
N ASN A 107 -12.26 18.53 -9.24
CA ASN A 107 -12.10 18.55 -10.69
C ASN A 107 -11.05 17.54 -11.18
N GLN A 108 -9.92 17.43 -10.48
CA GLN A 108 -8.91 16.41 -10.80
C GLN A 108 -9.46 14.99 -10.63
N VAL A 109 -10.24 14.75 -9.59
CA VAL A 109 -10.92 13.47 -9.35
C VAL A 109 -11.86 13.15 -10.51
N ASP A 110 -12.72 14.10 -10.88
CA ASP A 110 -13.69 13.91 -11.96
C ASP A 110 -13.01 13.65 -13.31
N GLU A 111 -11.95 14.41 -13.64
CA GLU A 111 -11.15 14.20 -14.85
C GLU A 111 -10.50 12.81 -14.88
N THR A 112 -9.92 12.38 -13.75
CA THR A 112 -9.30 11.07 -13.62
C THR A 112 -10.34 9.97 -13.84
N LEU A 113 -11.46 10.03 -13.12
CA LEU A 113 -12.48 8.98 -13.16
C LEU A 113 -13.20 8.86 -14.52
N LYS A 114 -13.19 9.89 -15.38
CA LYS A 114 -13.76 9.79 -16.74
C LYS A 114 -13.16 8.66 -17.58
N GLN A 115 -11.93 8.27 -17.31
CA GLN A 115 -11.17 7.29 -18.08
C GLN A 115 -11.51 5.83 -17.72
N PHE A 116 -12.25 5.61 -16.64
CA PHE A 116 -12.53 4.28 -16.07
C PHE A 116 -14.00 3.92 -16.20
N GLU A 117 -14.26 2.61 -16.27
CA GLU A 117 -15.59 2.07 -16.51
C GLU A 117 -16.02 1.13 -15.36
N LYS A 118 -17.30 0.76 -15.35
CA LYS A 118 -17.84 -0.21 -14.40
C LYS A 118 -16.99 -1.49 -14.33
N GLY A 119 -16.65 -1.88 -13.11
CA GLY A 119 -15.86 -3.08 -12.82
C GLY A 119 -14.36 -2.84 -12.76
N ASP A 120 -13.85 -1.68 -13.24
CA ASP A 120 -12.46 -1.30 -12.98
C ASP A 120 -12.20 -1.18 -11.47
N ILE A 121 -10.95 -1.39 -11.08
CA ILE A 121 -10.53 -1.33 -9.68
C ILE A 121 -9.91 0.04 -9.39
N ILE A 122 -10.38 0.69 -8.33
CA ILE A 122 -9.69 1.82 -7.72
C ILE A 122 -9.10 1.40 -6.37
N LEU A 123 -7.78 1.54 -6.23
CA LEU A 123 -7.07 1.28 -4.99
C LEU A 123 -6.80 2.58 -4.25
N LEU A 124 -7.25 2.67 -3.01
CA LEU A 124 -7.14 3.85 -2.17
C LEU A 124 -6.34 3.54 -0.89
N GLN A 125 -5.59 4.54 -0.40
CA GLN A 125 -4.96 4.57 0.91
C GLN A 125 -5.39 5.84 1.64
N ASN A 126 -5.14 5.93 2.95
CA ASN A 126 -5.51 7.12 3.73
C ASN A 126 -4.40 8.19 3.75
N GLU A 127 -3.84 8.53 2.59
CA GLU A 127 -2.72 9.48 2.48
C GLU A 127 -3.07 10.77 1.72
N ILE A 128 -4.21 10.81 1.02
CA ILE A 128 -4.62 11.98 0.22
C ILE A 128 -5.89 12.61 0.78
N ASN A 129 -6.13 13.88 0.42
CA ASN A 129 -7.42 14.52 0.70
C ASN A 129 -8.51 14.07 -0.30
N GLU A 130 -9.76 14.52 -0.10
CA GLU A 130 -10.92 14.24 -0.95
C GLU A 130 -11.34 12.76 -1.01
N LEU A 131 -10.84 11.88 -0.13
CA LEU A 131 -11.18 10.45 -0.12
C LEU A 131 -12.70 10.18 -0.11
N PRO A 132 -13.53 10.86 0.74
CA PRO A 132 -14.97 10.65 0.70
C PRO A 132 -15.55 10.93 -0.69
N TYR A 133 -15.13 12.04 -1.31
CA TYR A 133 -15.59 12.41 -2.64
C TYR A 133 -15.16 11.39 -3.71
N ILE A 134 -13.89 10.95 -3.66
CA ILE A 134 -13.36 9.92 -4.56
C ILE A 134 -14.21 8.64 -4.45
N MET A 135 -14.45 8.15 -3.23
CA MET A 135 -15.22 6.93 -2.99
C MET A 135 -16.66 7.07 -3.49
N GLU A 136 -17.33 8.19 -3.22
CA GLU A 136 -18.68 8.46 -3.71
C GLU A 136 -18.75 8.47 -5.25
N GLN A 137 -17.81 9.15 -5.93
CA GLN A 137 -17.80 9.20 -7.40
C GLN A 137 -17.44 7.85 -8.02
N ALA A 138 -16.50 7.11 -7.42
CA ALA A 138 -16.15 5.75 -7.82
C ALA A 138 -17.36 4.80 -7.67
N GLY A 139 -18.08 4.89 -6.54
CA GLY A 139 -19.30 4.12 -6.32
C GLY A 139 -20.39 4.42 -7.35
N LYS A 140 -20.63 5.70 -7.70
CA LYS A 140 -21.59 6.09 -8.76
C LYS A 140 -21.23 5.53 -10.14
N LYS A 141 -19.94 5.32 -10.39
CA LYS A 141 -19.44 4.68 -11.62
C LYS A 141 -19.37 3.17 -11.54
N GLU A 142 -19.77 2.59 -10.44
CA GLU A 142 -19.70 1.14 -10.17
C GLU A 142 -18.28 0.57 -10.33
N LEU A 143 -17.27 1.38 -9.93
CA LEU A 143 -15.91 0.89 -9.77
C LEU A 143 -15.81 0.03 -8.51
N ARG A 144 -14.95 -0.96 -8.55
CA ARG A 144 -14.64 -1.77 -7.37
C ARG A 144 -13.65 -1.03 -6.48
N ILE A 145 -14.08 -0.61 -5.30
CA ILE A 145 -13.24 0.16 -4.38
C ILE A 145 -12.45 -0.79 -3.49
N PHE A 146 -11.14 -0.82 -3.68
CA PHE A 146 -10.19 -1.52 -2.83
C PHE A 146 -9.57 -0.50 -1.88
N LEU A 147 -9.61 -0.76 -0.58
CA LEU A 147 -9.08 0.14 0.43
C LEU A 147 -8.01 -0.53 1.28
N ASN A 148 -6.81 0.05 1.26
CA ASN A 148 -5.82 -0.14 2.30
C ASN A 148 -5.89 1.06 3.26
N PRO A 149 -6.53 0.95 4.45
CA PRO A 149 -6.88 2.09 5.30
C PRO A 149 -5.68 2.71 6.04
N SER A 150 -4.49 2.47 5.57
CA SER A 150 -3.25 2.93 6.21
C SER A 150 -2.77 4.28 5.64
N PRO A 151 -2.23 5.17 6.50
CA PRO A 151 -2.23 5.10 7.96
C PRO A 151 -3.65 5.24 8.52
N CYS A 152 -4.02 4.35 9.43
CA CYS A 152 -5.35 4.38 10.03
C CYS A 152 -5.40 5.44 11.14
N ASP A 153 -6.28 6.41 10.99
CA ASP A 153 -6.55 7.46 11.96
C ASP A 153 -8.07 7.66 12.14
N GLU A 154 -8.48 8.59 12.98
CA GLU A 154 -9.90 8.87 13.24
C GLU A 154 -10.68 9.29 11.98
N LYS A 155 -10.02 9.81 10.94
CA LYS A 155 -10.68 10.23 9.69
C LYS A 155 -11.25 9.04 8.92
N ILE A 156 -10.68 7.85 9.06
CA ILE A 156 -11.18 6.63 8.44
C ILE A 156 -12.67 6.40 8.78
N LYS A 157 -13.09 6.73 10.01
CA LYS A 157 -14.48 6.55 10.47
C LYS A 157 -15.48 7.44 9.75
N SER A 158 -15.02 8.50 9.09
CA SER A 158 -15.86 9.42 8.30
C SER A 158 -15.94 9.06 6.82
N LEU A 159 -15.20 8.05 6.36
CA LEU A 159 -15.29 7.57 5.00
C LEU A 159 -16.56 6.74 4.78
N PRO A 160 -17.13 6.73 3.57
CA PRO A 160 -18.25 5.87 3.21
C PRO A 160 -17.75 4.41 3.02
N LEU A 161 -17.38 3.76 4.14
CA LEU A 161 -16.75 2.44 4.14
C LEU A 161 -17.67 1.33 3.62
N GLU A 162 -18.98 1.55 3.62
CA GLU A 162 -19.99 0.67 3.02
C GLU A 162 -19.86 0.55 1.50
N LEU A 163 -19.16 1.47 0.83
CA LEU A 163 -18.88 1.41 -0.60
C LEU A 163 -17.65 0.54 -0.94
N VAL A 164 -16.91 0.08 0.06
CA VAL A 164 -15.68 -0.68 -0.15
C VAL A 164 -15.99 -2.11 -0.58
N ASP A 165 -15.56 -2.49 -1.78
CA ASP A 165 -15.62 -3.87 -2.29
C ASP A 165 -14.64 -4.78 -1.53
N THR A 166 -13.41 -4.32 -1.33
CA THR A 166 -12.33 -5.12 -0.75
C THR A 166 -11.47 -4.32 0.23
N PHE A 167 -11.37 -4.80 1.45
CA PHE A 167 -10.42 -4.29 2.44
C PHE A 167 -9.13 -5.10 2.42
N LEU A 168 -7.99 -4.40 2.38
CA LEU A 168 -6.65 -4.98 2.59
C LEU A 168 -6.03 -4.28 3.80
N LEU A 169 -5.94 -4.97 4.92
CA LEU A 169 -5.55 -4.37 6.20
C LEU A 169 -4.81 -5.37 7.09
N ASN A 170 -4.13 -4.86 8.10
CA ASN A 170 -3.48 -5.65 9.14
C ASN A 170 -4.30 -5.69 10.44
N GLU A 171 -3.81 -6.45 11.44
CA GLU A 171 -4.51 -6.60 12.73
C GLU A 171 -4.69 -5.25 13.44
N VAL A 172 -3.71 -4.34 13.38
CA VAL A 172 -3.78 -3.01 14.03
C VAL A 172 -4.85 -2.13 13.38
N GLU A 173 -4.87 -2.09 12.06
CA GLU A 173 -5.86 -1.33 11.28
C GLU A 173 -7.27 -1.91 11.49
N GLY A 174 -7.38 -3.23 11.54
CA GLY A 174 -8.64 -3.92 11.85
C GLY A 174 -9.17 -3.58 13.26
N GLU A 175 -8.29 -3.56 14.27
CA GLU A 175 -8.63 -3.11 15.62
C GLU A 175 -9.11 -1.64 15.61
N GLN A 176 -8.41 -0.75 14.91
CA GLN A 176 -8.76 0.68 14.85
C GLN A 176 -10.13 0.93 14.18
N ILE A 177 -10.45 0.14 13.14
CA ILE A 177 -11.74 0.26 12.43
C ILE A 177 -12.89 -0.35 13.22
N THR A 178 -12.68 -1.47 13.88
CA THR A 178 -13.75 -2.21 14.57
C THR A 178 -13.88 -1.84 16.05
N GLY A 179 -12.79 -1.43 16.67
CA GLY A 179 -12.68 -1.26 18.13
C GLY A 179 -12.43 -2.59 18.87
N GLU A 180 -12.34 -3.72 18.15
CA GLU A 180 -12.17 -5.05 18.72
C GLU A 180 -10.72 -5.51 18.63
N LYS A 181 -10.15 -6.00 19.74
CA LYS A 181 -8.78 -6.54 19.82
C LYS A 181 -8.71 -8.03 19.50
N GLU A 182 -9.75 -8.73 19.87
CA GLU A 182 -9.89 -10.17 19.64
C GLU A 182 -10.91 -10.41 18.53
N ASN A 183 -10.73 -11.50 17.77
CA ASN A 183 -11.66 -11.86 16.69
C ASN A 183 -11.89 -10.77 15.62
N ILE A 184 -10.85 -10.01 15.29
CA ILE A 184 -10.87 -8.89 14.35
C ILE A 184 -11.56 -9.26 13.03
N MET A 185 -11.27 -10.44 12.46
CA MET A 185 -11.91 -10.92 11.22
C MET A 185 -13.43 -11.02 11.39
N LYS A 186 -13.91 -11.57 12.51
CA LYS A 186 -15.35 -11.67 12.79
C LYS A 186 -15.98 -10.28 12.88
N ALA A 187 -15.35 -9.37 13.61
CA ALA A 187 -15.86 -8.00 13.77
C ALA A 187 -15.91 -7.24 12.43
N LEU A 188 -14.90 -7.44 11.56
CA LEU A 188 -14.90 -6.86 10.22
C LEU A 188 -16.02 -7.42 9.34
N LYS A 189 -16.25 -8.74 9.38
CA LYS A 189 -17.36 -9.40 8.65
C LYS A 189 -18.73 -8.89 9.10
N GLU A 190 -18.93 -8.75 10.40
CA GLU A 190 -20.19 -8.23 10.96
C GLU A 190 -20.42 -6.77 10.57
N LYS A 191 -19.34 -5.98 10.49
CA LYS A 191 -19.42 -4.56 10.14
C LYS A 191 -19.57 -4.33 8.63
N PHE A 192 -18.94 -5.18 7.80
CA PHE A 192 -18.89 -5.06 6.34
C PHE A 192 -19.25 -6.38 5.67
N PRO A 193 -20.51 -6.84 5.79
CA PRO A 193 -20.90 -8.19 5.33
C PRO A 193 -20.82 -8.40 3.82
N GLU A 194 -20.89 -7.31 3.04
CA GLU A 194 -20.82 -7.34 1.57
C GLU A 194 -19.40 -7.14 1.02
N SER A 195 -18.40 -6.94 1.89
CA SER A 195 -17.03 -6.67 1.46
C SER A 195 -16.14 -7.91 1.58
N HIS A 196 -15.23 -8.07 0.63
CA HIS A 196 -14.10 -8.98 0.76
C HIS A 196 -13.12 -8.45 1.79
N ILE A 197 -12.65 -9.29 2.70
CA ILE A 197 -11.72 -8.88 3.75
C ILE A 197 -10.43 -9.69 3.63
N ILE A 198 -9.31 -9.00 3.43
CA ILE A 198 -7.98 -9.58 3.46
C ILE A 198 -7.25 -9.02 4.68
N LEU A 199 -7.04 -9.88 5.68
CA LEU A 199 -6.36 -9.55 6.92
C LEU A 199 -4.95 -10.13 6.91
N THR A 200 -3.94 -9.27 6.80
CA THR A 200 -2.53 -9.68 6.91
C THR A 200 -2.13 -9.84 8.38
N LEU A 201 -1.39 -10.91 8.69
CA LEU A 201 -1.01 -11.35 10.04
C LEU A 201 0.52 -11.35 10.20
N GLY A 202 1.23 -10.52 9.43
CA GLY A 202 2.68 -10.46 9.42
C GLY A 202 3.31 -11.82 9.12
N SER A 203 4.22 -12.28 9.97
CA SER A 203 4.92 -13.56 9.80
C SER A 203 4.04 -14.81 9.90
N LYS A 204 2.76 -14.66 10.26
CA LYS A 204 1.81 -15.78 10.28
C LYS A 204 1.17 -16.03 8.91
N GLY A 205 1.10 -15.02 8.04
CA GLY A 205 0.48 -15.10 6.72
C GLY A 205 -0.69 -14.14 6.53
N ALA A 206 -1.74 -14.59 5.83
CA ALA A 206 -2.93 -13.78 5.57
C ALA A 206 -4.21 -14.61 5.64
N ARG A 207 -5.29 -13.97 6.01
CA ARG A 207 -6.65 -14.51 5.97
C ARG A 207 -7.49 -13.73 4.98
N TYR A 208 -8.30 -14.45 4.24
CA TYR A 208 -9.38 -13.91 3.42
C TYR A 208 -10.71 -14.36 4.00
N SER A 209 -11.72 -13.49 3.92
CA SER A 209 -13.09 -13.84 4.19
C SER A 209 -14.06 -13.05 3.32
N TYR A 210 -15.05 -13.73 2.79
CA TYR A 210 -16.21 -13.16 2.11
C TYR A 210 -17.39 -14.13 2.25
N GLN A 211 -18.53 -13.65 2.71
CA GLN A 211 -19.70 -14.50 3.01
C GLN A 211 -19.29 -15.71 3.87
N ASP A 212 -19.54 -16.93 3.40
CA ASP A 212 -19.21 -18.17 4.11
C ASP A 212 -17.81 -18.70 3.72
N GLU A 213 -17.11 -18.07 2.78
CA GLU A 213 -15.77 -18.49 2.37
C GLU A 213 -14.71 -17.90 3.29
N GLU A 214 -13.87 -18.76 3.84
CA GLU A 214 -12.69 -18.37 4.60
C GLU A 214 -11.47 -19.15 4.11
N ILE A 215 -10.38 -18.41 3.83
CA ILE A 215 -9.11 -18.99 3.40
C ILE A 215 -7.99 -18.44 4.29
N PHE A 216 -7.16 -19.31 4.81
CA PHE A 216 -5.89 -18.93 5.42
C PHE A 216 -4.75 -19.38 4.52
N TYR A 217 -3.78 -18.47 4.32
CA TYR A 217 -2.54 -18.79 3.65
C TYR A 217 -1.35 -18.43 4.54
N PRO A 218 -0.46 -19.40 4.89
CA PRO A 218 0.66 -19.15 5.77
C PRO A 218 1.74 -18.30 5.09
N ALA A 219 2.50 -17.54 5.89
CA ALA A 219 3.68 -16.85 5.40
C ALA A 219 4.83 -17.84 5.12
N GLU A 220 5.66 -17.49 4.15
CA GLU A 220 6.91 -18.21 3.93
C GLU A 220 7.94 -17.84 5.00
N LYS A 221 8.72 -18.82 5.43
CA LYS A 221 9.77 -18.62 6.45
C LYS A 221 11.03 -18.12 5.78
N VAL A 222 11.32 -16.84 5.93
CA VAL A 222 12.51 -16.20 5.37
C VAL A 222 13.30 -15.45 6.46
N LYS A 223 14.57 -15.16 6.18
CA LYS A 223 15.36 -14.27 7.04
C LYS A 223 14.99 -12.82 6.73
N THR A 224 14.27 -12.18 7.64
CA THR A 224 13.88 -10.78 7.50
C THR A 224 15.09 -9.85 7.63
N VAL A 225 15.20 -8.93 6.68
CA VAL A 225 16.18 -7.83 6.65
C VAL A 225 15.48 -6.50 6.93
N ASP A 226 14.37 -6.23 6.22
CA ASP A 226 13.59 -4.99 6.35
C ASP A 226 12.12 -5.31 6.02
N THR A 227 11.19 -4.78 6.81
CA THR A 227 9.74 -4.99 6.59
C THR A 227 9.07 -3.88 5.81
N THR A 228 9.84 -2.86 5.41
CA THR A 228 9.33 -1.73 4.62
C THR A 228 8.71 -2.21 3.33
N ALA A 229 7.55 -1.67 2.99
CA ALA A 229 6.75 -2.01 1.81
C ALA A 229 6.30 -3.48 1.67
N ALA A 230 6.46 -4.33 2.69
CA ALA A 230 5.96 -5.72 2.62
C ALA A 230 4.44 -5.79 2.44
N GLY A 231 3.68 -4.98 3.17
CA GLY A 231 2.23 -4.85 3.03
C GLY A 231 1.81 -4.25 1.69
N ASP A 232 2.56 -3.26 1.18
CA ASP A 232 2.33 -2.66 -0.13
C ASP A 232 2.58 -3.66 -1.25
N THR A 233 3.65 -4.45 -1.13
CA THR A 233 3.97 -5.54 -2.06
C THR A 233 2.88 -6.59 -2.06
N PHE A 234 2.45 -7.06 -0.88
CA PHE A 234 1.34 -7.98 -0.75
C PHE A 234 0.07 -7.45 -1.44
N THR A 235 -0.30 -6.20 -1.15
CA THR A 235 -1.48 -5.53 -1.72
C THR A 235 -1.41 -5.49 -3.23
N GLY A 236 -0.30 -5.03 -3.81
CA GLY A 236 -0.14 -4.93 -5.27
C GLY A 236 -0.22 -6.30 -5.96
N TYR A 237 0.47 -7.32 -5.44
CA TYR A 237 0.45 -8.67 -6.01
C TYR A 237 -0.91 -9.36 -5.87
N TYR A 238 -1.61 -9.16 -4.74
CA TYR A 238 -2.96 -9.67 -4.56
C TYR A 238 -3.93 -9.09 -5.59
N ILE A 239 -3.93 -7.76 -5.73
CA ILE A 239 -4.83 -7.06 -6.66
C ILE A 239 -4.49 -7.43 -8.11
N ALA A 240 -3.21 -7.47 -8.48
CA ALA A 240 -2.79 -7.88 -9.81
C ALA A 240 -3.30 -9.29 -10.15
N ALA A 241 -3.21 -10.23 -9.22
CA ALA A 241 -3.70 -11.58 -9.43
C ALA A 241 -5.22 -11.63 -9.61
N VAL A 242 -5.99 -10.95 -8.74
CA VAL A 242 -7.47 -10.97 -8.86
C VAL A 242 -7.96 -10.18 -10.07
N SER A 243 -7.28 -9.12 -10.49
CA SER A 243 -7.62 -8.39 -11.73
C SER A 243 -7.39 -9.23 -12.99
N ASN A 244 -6.45 -10.17 -12.95
CA ASN A 244 -6.19 -11.14 -14.00
C ASN A 244 -7.10 -12.39 -13.91
N GLY A 245 -8.12 -12.38 -13.03
CA GLY A 245 -9.10 -13.47 -12.91
C GLY A 245 -8.60 -14.68 -12.11
N GLU A 246 -7.49 -14.58 -11.40
CA GLU A 246 -6.99 -15.67 -10.57
C GLU A 246 -7.89 -15.90 -9.35
N LYS A 247 -8.00 -17.15 -8.93
CA LYS A 247 -8.73 -17.51 -7.71
C LYS A 247 -8.05 -16.91 -6.47
N VAL A 248 -8.83 -16.53 -5.48
CA VAL A 248 -8.36 -15.92 -4.21
C VAL A 248 -7.20 -16.69 -3.59
N LYS A 249 -7.29 -18.01 -3.50
CA LYS A 249 -6.21 -18.84 -2.93
C LYS A 249 -4.88 -18.66 -3.68
N LYS A 250 -4.90 -18.54 -5.01
CA LYS A 250 -3.70 -18.30 -5.82
C LYS A 250 -3.22 -16.86 -5.66
N ALA A 251 -4.14 -15.91 -5.59
CA ALA A 251 -3.79 -14.51 -5.32
C ALA A 251 -3.10 -14.34 -3.96
N LEU A 252 -3.60 -14.99 -2.90
CA LEU A 252 -2.96 -15.03 -1.58
C LEU A 252 -1.56 -15.66 -1.65
N LYS A 253 -1.41 -16.77 -2.38
CA LYS A 253 -0.10 -17.42 -2.57
C LYS A 253 0.91 -16.46 -3.20
N LEU A 254 0.56 -15.83 -4.33
CA LEU A 254 1.45 -14.90 -5.03
C LEU A 254 1.80 -13.68 -4.17
N ALA A 255 0.80 -13.10 -3.51
CA ALA A 255 0.99 -11.95 -2.64
C ALA A 255 1.90 -12.26 -1.44
N THR A 256 1.69 -13.40 -0.79
CA THR A 256 2.49 -13.83 0.36
C THR A 256 3.93 -14.12 -0.06
N LYS A 257 4.14 -14.77 -1.20
CA LYS A 257 5.48 -15.05 -1.76
C LYS A 257 6.20 -13.76 -2.13
N ALA A 258 5.55 -12.83 -2.81
CA ALA A 258 6.12 -11.53 -3.14
C ALA A 258 6.53 -10.72 -1.89
N ALA A 259 5.65 -10.70 -0.87
CA ALA A 259 5.95 -10.05 0.40
C ALA A 259 7.12 -10.73 1.13
N ALA A 260 7.24 -12.07 1.07
CA ALA A 260 8.35 -12.81 1.64
C ALA A 260 9.69 -12.43 0.96
N ILE A 261 9.72 -12.30 -0.36
CA ILE A 261 10.90 -11.81 -1.07
C ILE A 261 11.22 -10.37 -0.64
N ALA A 262 10.22 -9.49 -0.59
CA ALA A 262 10.42 -8.09 -0.21
C ALA A 262 11.09 -7.95 1.16
N VAL A 263 10.66 -8.68 2.18
CA VAL A 263 11.25 -8.57 3.53
C VAL A 263 12.70 -9.08 3.63
N THR A 264 13.23 -9.75 2.62
CA THR A 264 14.65 -10.16 2.56
C THR A 264 15.57 -9.08 2.02
N ARG A 265 15.02 -7.93 1.59
CA ARG A 265 15.74 -6.84 0.92
C ARG A 265 15.56 -5.54 1.69
N GLN A 266 16.51 -4.62 1.56
CA GLN A 266 16.46 -3.32 2.20
C GLN A 266 15.69 -2.30 1.36
N GLY A 267 14.92 -1.42 2.01
CA GLY A 267 14.21 -0.27 1.43
C GLY A 267 12.84 -0.63 0.87
N ALA A 268 12.08 0.38 0.43
CA ALA A 268 10.74 0.23 -0.09
C ALA A 268 10.75 -0.27 -1.55
N VAL A 269 10.86 0.64 -2.52
CA VAL A 269 10.83 0.31 -3.95
C VAL A 269 11.87 -0.74 -4.37
N PRO A 270 13.14 -0.70 -3.88
CA PRO A 270 14.14 -1.71 -4.24
C PRO A 270 13.79 -3.12 -3.78
N SER A 271 13.01 -3.26 -2.70
CA SER A 271 12.64 -4.57 -2.16
C SER A 271 11.55 -5.28 -2.96
N ILE A 272 10.67 -4.53 -3.62
CA ILE A 272 9.54 -5.09 -4.37
C ILE A 272 10.03 -5.95 -5.53
N PRO A 273 9.73 -7.27 -5.57
CA PRO A 273 10.19 -8.14 -6.65
C PRO A 273 9.46 -7.88 -7.97
N TYR A 274 10.03 -8.38 -9.07
CA TYR A 274 9.32 -8.54 -10.33
C TYR A 274 8.65 -9.93 -10.40
N LEU A 275 7.57 -10.06 -11.15
CA LEU A 275 6.83 -11.33 -11.31
C LEU A 275 7.72 -12.47 -11.79
N SER A 276 8.70 -12.19 -12.65
CA SER A 276 9.67 -13.17 -13.14
C SER A 276 10.51 -13.81 -12.03
N GLU A 277 10.77 -13.10 -10.94
CA GLU A 277 11.53 -13.62 -9.79
C GLU A 277 10.74 -14.69 -9.04
N LEU A 278 9.42 -14.49 -8.87
CA LEU A 278 8.55 -15.48 -8.23
C LEU A 278 8.46 -16.78 -9.05
N GLN A 279 8.45 -16.67 -10.39
CA GLN A 279 8.38 -17.81 -11.31
C GLN A 279 9.68 -18.62 -11.34
N LEU A 280 10.82 -17.97 -11.17
CA LEU A 280 12.13 -18.65 -11.08
C LEU A 280 12.24 -19.48 -9.81
N GLU A 281 11.73 -19.00 -8.67
CA GLU A 281 11.72 -19.76 -7.44
C GLU A 281 10.80 -21.00 -7.51
N GLU A 282 9.61 -20.90 -8.13
CA GLU A 282 8.73 -22.05 -8.34
C GLU A 282 9.40 -23.16 -9.14
N LYS A 283 10.11 -22.84 -10.24
CA LYS A 283 10.84 -23.82 -11.04
C LYS A 283 11.99 -24.48 -10.28
N ASN A 284 12.65 -23.74 -9.39
CA ASN A 284 13.75 -24.28 -8.56
C ASN A 284 13.20 -25.22 -7.46
N GLU A 285 12.02 -24.95 -6.90
CA GLU A 285 11.35 -25.81 -5.94
C GLU A 285 10.90 -27.12 -6.58
N GLU A 286 10.31 -27.07 -7.80
CA GLU A 286 9.91 -28.26 -8.57
C GLU A 286 11.09 -29.12 -9.03
N SER A 287 12.26 -28.53 -9.30
CA SER A 287 13.45 -29.27 -9.72
C SER A 287 14.22 -29.92 -8.56
N ASN A 288 13.95 -29.54 -7.30
CA ASN A 288 14.58 -30.07 -6.11
C ASN A 288 13.65 -31.00 -5.29
N SER A 289 12.44 -31.22 -5.74
CA SER A 289 11.44 -32.16 -5.18
C SER A 289 11.35 -33.44 -6.00
#